data_2c9893540e072a5fbdf1a7e776f0233b
#
_entry.id   2c9893540e072a5fbdf1a7e776f0233b
#
_cell.length_a   1.000
_cell.length_b   1.000
_cell.length_c   1.000
_cell.angle_alpha   90.00
_cell.angle_beta   90.00
_cell.angle_gamma   90.00
#
_symmetry.space_group_name_H-M   'P 1'
#
loop_
_entity.id
_entity.type
_entity.pdbx_description
1 polymer ?
#
loop_
_entity_poly.entity_id
_entity_poly.type
_entity_poly.pdbx_seq_one_letter_code
_entity_poly.pdbx_strand_id
1 'polypeptide(L)'
;MTRKLIVSGLLAIASTATVHAGGLMTNTNYHIAFDRMFARGATTEIDAAYSNPAGLAWGHEGFQFSLNFQKPWQNRDIETTVPGFLGTGFQQKYNGKASAPIVPALFASYKKNRVALSAMIGIVGSGGFVKYEEGIPMFEVPLKAMLAQAGMMPNSYGFDSEMKGKQYIYGGQVNLTYKVNDNFSAAIGMRANYYDGYNRGHVVADIPNYTSSTAPAANIDLINLQLDCIQRGWGFAPIVSFDYHDGPLTIAARYEFRTKIKTENDTKTLSARIKNTDPTTASVMPYIEGDLALAQFGDKVAAYKDGAETRYDMPSLFVAAVGYEFSEKLRGTLEYHFFDDKHAKMAGDRQKELTHGTHEILAGVEYDINKKFTVSCGGQRTDYGLADGYQQNTSFACDSYSVGCGGAWNINDKMRLNVSYFCSLYSDFTKNQQQYQGLPYAGSDTYSRTNHVIGVGLDYKF
;
A
#
# COMPACT_ATOMS: atom_id res chain seq x y z
N MET A 1 26.97 27.73 -11.44
CA MET A 1 25.60 27.61 -10.91
C MET A 1 24.82 26.40 -11.45
N THR A 2 25.30 25.72 -12.46
CA THR A 2 24.65 24.62 -13.18
C THR A 2 24.87 23.21 -12.59
N ARG A 3 25.79 23.03 -11.63
CA ARG A 3 26.15 21.70 -11.08
C ARG A 3 25.18 21.14 -10.01
N LYS A 4 24.33 21.95 -9.39
CA LYS A 4 23.40 21.49 -8.33
C LYS A 4 22.02 21.04 -8.80
N LEU A 5 21.65 21.28 -10.05
CA LEU A 5 20.30 21.04 -10.58
C LEU A 5 20.07 19.62 -11.12
N ILE A 6 21.13 18.86 -11.43
CA ILE A 6 21.01 17.58 -12.17
C ILE A 6 20.79 16.40 -11.24
N VAL A 7 21.20 16.52 -9.98
CA VAL A 7 21.22 15.42 -9.02
C VAL A 7 19.92 15.27 -8.23
N SER A 8 19.04 16.28 -8.30
CA SER A 8 17.82 16.31 -7.48
C SER A 8 16.75 15.26 -7.86
N GLY A 9 16.89 14.56 -8.99
CA GLY A 9 15.92 13.61 -9.51
C GLY A 9 16.03 12.17 -8.97
N LEU A 10 17.16 11.80 -8.37
CA LEU A 10 17.56 10.39 -8.36
C LEU A 10 17.12 9.52 -7.18
N LEU A 11 16.58 10.05 -6.10
CA LEU A 11 16.34 9.20 -4.92
C LEU A 11 15.09 9.53 -4.09
N ALA A 12 13.95 9.79 -4.71
CA ALA A 12 12.69 9.61 -4.02
C ALA A 12 12.30 8.12 -4.00
N ILE A 13 13.20 7.25 -3.56
CA ILE A 13 12.96 5.83 -3.40
C ILE A 13 12.41 5.60 -2.00
N ALA A 14 11.16 5.85 -1.77
CA ALA A 14 10.48 5.26 -0.64
C ALA A 14 9.00 5.32 -0.85
N SER A 15 8.46 4.26 -1.32
CA SER A 15 7.16 3.80 -0.86
C SER A 15 6.65 2.67 -1.75
N THR A 16 6.27 1.71 -1.09
CA THR A 16 5.92 0.38 -1.52
C THR A 16 4.53 0.32 -2.10
N ALA A 17 4.37 -0.60 -3.00
CA ALA A 17 3.09 -0.97 -3.56
C ALA A 17 2.14 -1.49 -2.49
N THR A 18 0.94 -1.00 -2.47
CA THR A 18 -0.08 -1.42 -1.53
C THR A 18 -1.29 -1.95 -2.27
N VAL A 19 -1.77 -3.12 -1.85
CA VAL A 19 -3.12 -3.57 -2.17
C VAL A 19 -4.05 -2.81 -1.23
N HIS A 20 -4.93 -1.96 -1.74
CA HIS A 20 -5.79 -1.11 -0.92
C HIS A 20 -7.26 -1.35 -1.21
N ALA A 21 -7.96 -1.67 -0.19
CA ALA A 21 -9.25 -1.15 0.17
C ALA A 21 -9.04 -0.60 1.59
N GLY A 22 -9.11 0.71 1.77
CA GLY A 22 -8.79 1.39 3.03
C GLY A 22 -8.01 2.67 2.81
N GLY A 23 -7.64 3.35 3.88
CA GLY A 23 -6.75 4.51 3.82
C GLY A 23 -5.38 4.15 3.23
N LEU A 24 -4.56 5.15 2.93
CA LEU A 24 -3.31 4.97 2.18
C LEU A 24 -2.33 3.93 2.77
N MET A 25 -2.41 3.68 4.08
CA MET A 25 -1.52 2.76 4.80
C MET A 25 -2.28 1.61 5.46
N THR A 26 -3.59 1.54 5.33
CA THR A 26 -4.43 0.54 6.00
C THR A 26 -5.06 -0.42 5.01
N ASN A 27 -5.60 -1.48 5.55
CA ASN A 27 -6.33 -2.50 4.82
C ASN A 27 -7.57 -2.88 5.65
N THR A 28 -8.69 -3.19 5.03
CA THR A 28 -9.94 -3.54 5.71
C THR A 28 -10.53 -4.87 5.27
N ASN A 29 -9.94 -5.49 4.27
CA ASN A 29 -10.42 -6.70 3.63
C ASN A 29 -9.71 -7.97 4.13
N TYR A 30 -9.92 -8.36 5.38
CA TYR A 30 -9.25 -9.54 5.95
C TYR A 30 -10.12 -10.79 6.00
N HIS A 31 -11.42 -10.60 6.15
CA HIS A 31 -12.38 -11.69 6.17
C HIS A 31 -13.07 -11.82 4.82
N ILE A 32 -13.29 -13.04 4.36
CA ILE A 32 -13.89 -13.27 3.05
C ILE A 32 -15.33 -12.76 2.95
N ALA A 33 -16.02 -12.63 4.08
CA ALA A 33 -17.33 -11.96 4.12
C ALA A 33 -17.24 -10.47 3.73
N PHE A 34 -16.13 -9.78 4.05
CA PHE A 34 -15.89 -8.42 3.54
C PHE A 34 -15.71 -8.44 2.03
N ASP A 35 -14.83 -9.28 1.50
CA ASP A 35 -14.52 -9.32 0.06
C ASP A 35 -15.76 -9.57 -0.81
N ARG A 36 -16.74 -10.31 -0.30
CA ARG A 36 -17.98 -10.62 -1.04
C ARG A 36 -19.11 -9.60 -0.86
N MET A 37 -19.00 -8.68 0.15
CA MET A 37 -20.09 -7.77 0.53
C MET A 37 -19.63 -6.33 0.79
N PHE A 38 -18.34 -6.10 1.12
CA PHE A 38 -17.68 -4.86 1.54
C PHE A 38 -18.15 -4.27 2.87
N ALA A 39 -19.42 -3.95 3.05
CA ALA A 39 -19.92 -3.29 4.26
C ALA A 39 -20.14 -4.31 5.39
N ARG A 40 -19.25 -4.31 6.40
CA ARG A 40 -19.27 -5.26 7.54
C ARG A 40 -19.26 -4.61 8.91
N GLY A 41 -19.38 -3.27 8.98
CA GLY A 41 -19.36 -2.54 10.25
C GLY A 41 -20.52 -2.87 11.20
N ALA A 42 -21.66 -3.29 10.66
CA ALA A 42 -22.84 -3.70 11.42
C ALA A 42 -22.96 -5.24 11.58
N THR A 43 -21.87 -5.99 11.38
CA THR A 43 -21.89 -7.46 11.52
C THR A 43 -21.86 -7.92 12.97
N THR A 44 -22.55 -9.03 13.24
CA THR A 44 -22.47 -9.75 14.53
C THR A 44 -21.71 -11.08 14.42
N GLU A 45 -21.18 -11.38 13.24
CA GLU A 45 -20.38 -12.58 12.96
C GLU A 45 -18.93 -12.42 13.46
N ILE A 46 -18.09 -13.43 13.30
CA ILE A 46 -16.73 -13.46 13.85
C ILE A 46 -15.83 -12.34 13.29
N ASP A 47 -16.07 -11.87 12.09
CA ASP A 47 -15.34 -10.77 11.46
C ASP A 47 -15.58 -9.41 12.15
N ALA A 48 -16.61 -9.30 13.01
CA ALA A 48 -16.77 -8.19 13.92
C ALA A 48 -15.54 -7.99 14.84
N ALA A 49 -14.78 -9.03 15.13
CA ALA A 49 -13.52 -8.92 15.88
C ALA A 49 -12.56 -7.87 15.31
N TYR A 50 -12.64 -7.61 14.00
CA TYR A 50 -11.93 -6.52 13.33
C TYR A 50 -12.87 -5.35 12.96
N SER A 51 -13.98 -5.64 12.29
CA SER A 51 -14.85 -4.62 11.67
C SER A 51 -15.53 -3.73 12.71
N ASN A 52 -16.10 -4.33 13.76
CA ASN A 52 -16.73 -3.63 14.89
C ASN A 52 -16.85 -4.58 16.09
N PRO A 53 -15.86 -4.63 16.99
CA PRO A 53 -15.87 -5.59 18.10
C PRO A 53 -17.12 -5.55 18.99
N ALA A 54 -17.80 -4.41 19.09
CA ALA A 54 -19.04 -4.29 19.86
C ALA A 54 -20.16 -5.21 19.32
N GLY A 55 -20.20 -5.48 18.00
CA GLY A 55 -21.17 -6.37 17.37
C GLY A 55 -21.14 -7.81 17.89
N LEU A 56 -19.99 -8.28 18.42
CA LEU A 56 -19.88 -9.61 19.02
C LEU A 56 -20.76 -9.81 20.26
N ALA A 57 -21.31 -8.75 20.85
CA ALA A 57 -22.28 -8.84 21.94
C ALA A 57 -23.54 -9.63 21.54
N TRP A 58 -23.91 -9.62 20.26
CA TRP A 58 -25.05 -10.37 19.72
C TRP A 58 -24.61 -11.61 18.92
N GLY A 59 -23.31 -11.86 18.82
CA GLY A 59 -22.74 -13.02 18.15
C GLY A 59 -23.02 -14.34 18.85
N HIS A 60 -22.45 -15.41 18.29
CA HIS A 60 -22.59 -16.77 18.80
C HIS A 60 -22.00 -16.94 20.20
N GLU A 61 -22.73 -17.65 21.07
CA GLU A 61 -22.23 -18.08 22.40
C GLU A 61 -21.19 -19.20 22.24
N GLY A 62 -20.12 -19.15 23.01
CA GLY A 62 -19.03 -20.11 22.96
C GLY A 62 -17.86 -19.64 22.13
N PHE A 63 -17.03 -20.58 21.70
CA PHE A 63 -15.86 -20.31 20.88
C PHE A 63 -16.20 -20.27 19.41
N GLN A 64 -15.59 -19.32 18.71
CA GLN A 64 -15.56 -19.26 17.26
C GLN A 64 -14.12 -19.06 16.78
N PHE A 65 -13.84 -19.54 15.60
CA PHE A 65 -12.57 -19.42 14.93
C PHE A 65 -12.80 -19.24 13.44
N SER A 66 -11.99 -18.39 12.78
CA SER A 66 -12.04 -18.23 11.33
C SER A 66 -10.64 -18.14 10.75
N LEU A 67 -10.42 -18.84 9.64
CA LEU A 67 -9.18 -18.82 8.87
C LEU A 67 -9.49 -18.40 7.45
N ASN A 68 -8.82 -17.35 6.99
CA ASN A 68 -9.07 -16.72 5.72
C ASN A 68 -7.79 -16.61 4.91
N PHE A 69 -7.92 -16.81 3.60
CA PHE A 69 -6.84 -16.70 2.63
C PHE A 69 -7.31 -15.91 1.42
N GLN A 70 -6.51 -14.92 1.03
CA GLN A 70 -6.74 -14.12 -0.16
C GLN A 70 -5.55 -14.23 -1.11
N LYS A 71 -5.84 -14.20 -2.40
CA LYS A 71 -4.86 -14.12 -3.48
C LYS A 71 -5.10 -12.83 -4.25
N PRO A 72 -4.36 -11.74 -3.97
CA PRO A 72 -4.40 -10.52 -4.75
C PRO A 72 -3.41 -10.57 -5.92
N TRP A 73 -3.76 -9.88 -7.02
CA TRP A 73 -2.84 -9.50 -8.08
C TRP A 73 -3.21 -8.12 -8.61
N GLN A 74 -2.19 -7.34 -8.92
CA GLN A 74 -2.34 -5.94 -9.25
C GLN A 74 -1.30 -5.51 -10.27
N ASN A 75 -1.70 -4.71 -11.26
CA ASN A 75 -0.79 -3.94 -12.11
C ASN A 75 -0.73 -2.50 -11.60
N ARG A 76 0.43 -1.88 -11.77
CA ARG A 76 0.72 -0.50 -11.38
C ARG A 76 1.58 0.13 -12.45
N ASP A 77 0.95 0.77 -13.40
CA ASP A 77 1.64 1.29 -14.56
C ASP A 77 1.89 2.79 -14.42
N ILE A 78 3.00 3.24 -15.00
CA ILE A 78 3.36 4.66 -15.09
C ILE A 78 3.62 4.95 -16.57
N GLU A 79 2.85 5.85 -17.16
CA GLU A 79 3.11 6.36 -18.49
C GLU A 79 3.69 7.77 -18.38
N THR A 80 4.94 7.92 -18.83
CA THR A 80 5.68 9.19 -18.76
C THR A 80 5.78 9.81 -20.12
N THR A 81 5.52 11.11 -20.19
CA THR A 81 5.67 11.91 -21.41
C THR A 81 6.41 13.22 -21.11
N VAL A 82 7.55 13.44 -21.81
CA VAL A 82 8.35 14.68 -21.73
C VAL A 82 8.62 15.18 -23.16
N PRO A 83 7.71 15.97 -23.76
CA PRO A 83 7.73 16.26 -25.20
C PRO A 83 8.99 16.96 -25.69
N GLY A 84 9.60 17.82 -24.89
CA GLY A 84 10.81 18.58 -25.26
C GLY A 84 12.13 17.93 -24.88
N PHE A 85 12.11 16.70 -24.35
CA PHE A 85 13.32 16.05 -23.83
C PHE A 85 14.37 15.83 -24.91
N LEU A 86 15.57 16.38 -24.70
CA LEU A 86 16.73 16.30 -25.62
C LEU A 86 16.43 16.66 -27.10
N GLY A 87 15.37 17.45 -27.34
CA GLY A 87 14.94 17.87 -28.68
C GLY A 87 14.12 16.84 -29.46
N THR A 88 14.04 15.61 -29.03
CA THR A 88 13.28 14.51 -29.67
C THR A 88 12.05 14.07 -28.94
N GLY A 89 11.94 14.48 -27.66
CA GLY A 89 10.89 14.02 -26.75
C GLY A 89 11.21 12.67 -26.10
N PHE A 90 10.45 12.35 -25.05
CA PHE A 90 10.51 11.08 -24.36
C PHE A 90 9.09 10.62 -24.02
N GLN A 91 8.76 9.40 -24.37
CA GLN A 91 7.52 8.74 -23.99
C GLN A 91 7.80 7.27 -23.72
N GLN A 92 7.42 6.81 -22.53
CA GLN A 92 7.61 5.41 -22.14
C GLN A 92 6.57 4.99 -21.10
N LYS A 93 6.14 3.73 -21.19
CA LYS A 93 5.29 3.07 -20.20
C LYS A 93 6.13 2.09 -19.40
N TYR A 94 6.03 2.21 -18.06
CA TYR A 94 6.69 1.34 -17.08
C TYR A 94 5.64 0.45 -16.42
N ASN A 95 5.82 -0.86 -16.52
CA ASN A 95 4.87 -1.82 -16.02
C ASN A 95 5.31 -2.35 -14.64
N GLY A 96 4.58 -1.99 -13.60
CA GLY A 96 4.78 -2.48 -12.25
C GLY A 96 3.85 -3.66 -11.96
N LYS A 97 4.42 -4.80 -11.57
CA LYS A 97 3.66 -5.97 -11.14
C LYS A 97 3.70 -6.06 -9.62
N ALA A 98 2.53 -6.04 -8.99
CA ALA A 98 2.41 -6.24 -7.57
C ALA A 98 1.56 -7.48 -7.27
N SER A 99 2.07 -8.34 -6.40
CA SER A 99 1.35 -9.54 -5.98
C SER A 99 1.78 -9.96 -4.57
N ALA A 100 0.88 -10.62 -3.87
CA ALA A 100 1.24 -11.42 -2.70
C ALA A 100 0.89 -12.88 -3.00
N PRO A 101 1.71 -13.85 -2.59
CA PRO A 101 1.41 -15.25 -2.87
C PRO A 101 0.09 -15.67 -2.21
N ILE A 102 -0.07 -15.38 -0.94
CA ILE A 102 -1.29 -15.56 -0.13
C ILE A 102 -1.28 -14.53 0.98
N VAL A 103 -2.44 -13.93 1.28
CA VAL A 103 -2.66 -13.04 2.42
C VAL A 103 -3.54 -13.78 3.43
N PRO A 104 -2.96 -14.27 4.53
CA PRO A 104 -3.72 -14.95 5.56
C PRO A 104 -4.33 -13.97 6.56
N ALA A 105 -5.48 -14.32 7.14
CA ALA A 105 -6.03 -13.68 8.32
C ALA A 105 -6.72 -14.71 9.21
N LEU A 106 -6.56 -14.52 10.51
CA LEU A 106 -7.05 -15.39 11.54
C LEU A 106 -7.91 -14.60 12.52
N PHE A 107 -9.08 -15.15 12.88
CA PHE A 107 -9.97 -14.57 13.86
C PHE A 107 -10.32 -15.61 14.91
N ALA A 108 -10.48 -15.15 16.14
CA ALA A 108 -10.98 -15.96 17.25
C ALA A 108 -11.90 -15.12 18.12
N SER A 109 -12.95 -15.71 18.64
CA SER A 109 -13.80 -15.08 19.66
C SER A 109 -14.34 -16.09 20.65
N TYR A 110 -14.55 -15.61 21.86
CA TYR A 110 -15.24 -16.35 22.91
C TYR A 110 -16.26 -15.43 23.55
N LYS A 111 -17.53 -15.82 23.49
CA LYS A 111 -18.63 -15.08 24.12
C LYS A 111 -19.27 -15.92 25.21
N LYS A 112 -19.53 -15.28 26.35
CA LYS A 112 -20.32 -15.86 27.44
C LYS A 112 -21.20 -14.78 28.07
N ASN A 113 -22.50 -14.96 27.99
CA ASN A 113 -23.49 -14.02 28.50
C ASN A 113 -23.30 -12.61 27.90
N ARG A 114 -22.95 -11.61 28.74
CA ARG A 114 -22.77 -10.21 28.33
C ARG A 114 -21.35 -9.84 27.90
N VAL A 115 -20.40 -10.76 27.97
CA VAL A 115 -18.99 -10.51 27.70
C VAL A 115 -18.52 -11.31 26.49
N ALA A 116 -17.78 -10.65 25.58
CA ALA A 116 -17.04 -11.35 24.55
C ALA A 116 -15.57 -10.88 24.55
N LEU A 117 -14.67 -11.84 24.36
CA LEU A 117 -13.26 -11.61 24.05
C LEU A 117 -13.02 -11.99 22.61
N SER A 118 -12.26 -11.18 21.90
CA SER A 118 -11.92 -11.50 20.52
C SER A 118 -10.49 -11.13 20.18
N ALA A 119 -9.95 -11.81 19.17
CA ALA A 119 -8.64 -11.54 18.63
C ALA A 119 -8.65 -11.67 17.09
N MET A 120 -7.75 -10.94 16.46
CA MET A 120 -7.49 -11.02 15.01
C MET A 120 -5.99 -10.90 14.78
N ILE A 121 -5.47 -11.65 13.81
CA ILE A 121 -4.10 -11.52 13.30
C ILE A 121 -4.17 -11.49 11.78
N GLY A 122 -3.47 -10.52 11.16
CA GLY A 122 -3.43 -10.39 9.70
C GLY A 122 -2.47 -9.30 9.23
N ILE A 123 -2.45 -9.05 7.92
CA ILE A 123 -1.66 -7.99 7.31
C ILE A 123 -2.53 -6.74 7.24
N VAL A 124 -2.45 -5.88 8.26
CA VAL A 124 -3.35 -4.74 8.49
C VAL A 124 -3.00 -3.48 7.70
N GLY A 125 -1.96 -3.52 6.92
CA GLY A 125 -1.61 -2.38 6.07
C GLY A 125 -0.62 -2.75 4.98
N SER A 126 -0.69 -2.01 3.89
CA SER A 126 0.29 -1.99 2.81
C SER A 126 0.84 -3.37 2.45
N GLY A 127 0.01 -4.25 1.97
CA GLY A 127 0.43 -5.61 1.64
C GLY A 127 0.98 -5.72 0.22
N GLY A 128 2.12 -6.39 0.09
CA GLY A 128 2.60 -6.80 -1.20
C GLY A 128 4.05 -6.44 -1.50
N PHE A 129 4.46 -6.97 -2.61
CA PHE A 129 5.75 -6.77 -3.25
C PHE A 129 5.49 -6.18 -4.62
N VAL A 130 6.20 -5.12 -4.99
CA VAL A 130 6.18 -4.57 -6.34
C VAL A 130 7.55 -4.70 -6.98
N LYS A 131 7.54 -4.99 -8.28
CA LYS A 131 8.75 -5.01 -9.10
C LYS A 131 8.48 -4.24 -10.39
N TYR A 132 9.40 -3.33 -10.71
CA TYR A 132 9.56 -2.68 -12.01
C TYR A 132 10.85 -3.21 -12.63
N GLU A 133 10.72 -4.07 -13.65
CA GLU A 133 11.86 -4.73 -14.29
C GLU A 133 12.64 -3.80 -15.20
N GLU A 134 11.98 -2.76 -15.70
CA GLU A 134 12.55 -1.76 -16.61
C GLU A 134 12.88 -0.46 -15.87
N GLY A 135 12.94 -0.51 -14.54
CA GLY A 135 13.11 0.67 -13.71
C GLY A 135 11.87 1.57 -13.65
N ILE A 136 12.08 2.82 -13.32
CA ILE A 136 11.02 3.84 -13.20
C ILE A 136 11.50 5.18 -13.75
N PRO A 137 10.59 6.04 -14.24
CA PRO A 137 10.95 7.25 -14.98
C PRO A 137 11.75 8.25 -14.17
N MET A 138 11.53 8.31 -12.84
CA MET A 138 12.27 9.24 -11.96
C MET A 138 13.78 8.95 -11.91
N PHE A 139 14.24 7.78 -12.34
CA PHE A 139 15.66 7.46 -12.48
C PHE A 139 16.11 7.63 -13.91
N GLU A 140 15.38 7.05 -14.84
CA GLU A 140 15.80 6.96 -16.23
C GLU A 140 15.93 8.35 -16.87
N VAL A 141 14.90 9.20 -16.72
CA VAL A 141 14.87 10.49 -17.44
C VAL A 141 15.96 11.45 -16.93
N PRO A 142 16.17 11.66 -15.61
CA PRO A 142 17.27 12.48 -15.11
C PRO A 142 18.65 11.94 -15.48
N LEU A 143 18.85 10.62 -15.46
CA LEU A 143 20.12 10.02 -15.81
C LEU A 143 20.45 10.19 -17.30
N LYS A 144 19.47 9.97 -18.19
CA LYS A 144 19.63 10.23 -19.62
C LYS A 144 19.96 11.71 -19.89
N ALA A 145 19.33 12.64 -19.15
CA ALA A 145 19.65 14.06 -19.26
C ALA A 145 21.10 14.37 -18.80
N MET A 146 21.55 13.76 -17.72
CA MET A 146 22.91 13.91 -17.21
C MET A 146 23.95 13.36 -18.19
N LEU A 147 23.73 12.20 -18.75
CA LEU A 147 24.62 11.58 -19.75
C LEU A 147 24.68 12.43 -21.03
N ALA A 148 23.55 12.97 -21.47
CA ALA A 148 23.51 13.87 -22.62
C ALA A 148 24.30 15.18 -22.39
N GLN A 149 24.25 15.74 -21.18
CA GLN A 149 25.08 16.90 -20.80
C GLN A 149 26.57 16.57 -20.76
N ALA A 150 26.93 15.31 -20.49
CA ALA A 150 28.30 14.82 -20.60
C ALA A 150 28.71 14.48 -22.05
N GLY A 151 27.86 14.80 -23.04
CA GLY A 151 28.09 14.55 -24.46
C GLY A 151 27.76 13.13 -24.93
N MET A 152 27.08 12.33 -24.12
CA MET A 152 26.71 10.95 -24.43
C MET A 152 25.28 10.89 -24.97
N MET A 153 25.10 10.44 -26.18
CA MET A 153 23.78 10.31 -26.79
C MET A 153 23.06 9.05 -26.30
N PRO A 154 21.72 9.05 -26.16
CA PRO A 154 20.96 7.92 -25.60
C PRO A 154 21.25 6.54 -26.21
N ASN A 155 21.65 6.48 -27.50
CA ASN A 155 21.94 5.22 -28.19
C ASN A 155 23.42 4.79 -28.07
N SER A 156 24.27 5.53 -27.35
CA SER A 156 25.70 5.23 -27.22
C SER A 156 26.05 4.46 -25.96
N TYR A 157 25.08 4.16 -25.09
CA TYR A 157 25.25 3.43 -23.84
C TYR A 157 24.09 2.47 -23.57
N GLY A 158 24.37 1.42 -22.83
CA GLY A 158 23.37 0.56 -22.23
C GLY A 158 22.77 1.21 -20.98
N PHE A 159 21.53 0.88 -20.67
CA PHE A 159 20.85 1.33 -19.45
C PHE A 159 20.07 0.16 -18.88
N ASP A 160 20.41 -0.23 -17.65
CA ASP A 160 19.75 -1.27 -16.90
C ASP A 160 19.31 -0.71 -15.54
N SER A 161 18.04 -0.86 -15.21
CA SER A 161 17.54 -0.47 -13.92
C SER A 161 16.43 -1.39 -13.46
N GLU A 162 16.45 -1.71 -12.19
CA GLU A 162 15.42 -2.49 -11.52
C GLU A 162 15.07 -1.84 -10.20
N MET A 163 13.78 -1.82 -9.88
CA MET A 163 13.31 -1.39 -8.57
C MET A 163 12.36 -2.39 -7.96
N LYS A 164 12.65 -2.79 -6.72
CA LYS A 164 11.81 -3.67 -5.90
C LYS A 164 11.48 -3.00 -4.58
N GLY A 165 10.21 -3.02 -4.22
CA GLY A 165 9.74 -2.59 -2.91
C GLY A 165 8.88 -3.66 -2.25
N LYS A 166 9.02 -3.80 -0.93
CA LYS A 166 8.12 -4.61 -0.09
C LYS A 166 7.68 -3.77 1.10
N GLN A 167 6.41 -3.83 1.43
CA GLN A 167 5.89 -3.23 2.65
C GLN A 167 4.72 -4.07 3.18
N TYR A 168 4.90 -4.58 4.40
CA TYR A 168 3.86 -5.25 5.16
C TYR A 168 3.73 -4.60 6.53
N ILE A 169 2.49 -4.41 6.97
CA ILE A 169 2.19 -4.07 8.36
C ILE A 169 1.38 -5.25 8.91
N TYR A 170 2.03 -6.05 9.75
CA TYR A 170 1.38 -7.15 10.45
C TYR A 170 0.68 -6.60 11.68
N GLY A 171 -0.59 -6.95 11.89
CA GLY A 171 -1.38 -6.53 13.03
C GLY A 171 -1.87 -7.70 13.84
N GLY A 172 -1.74 -7.57 15.16
CA GLY A 172 -2.39 -8.44 16.13
C GLY A 172 -3.32 -7.61 17.01
N GLN A 173 -4.63 -7.88 16.98
CA GLN A 173 -5.65 -7.14 17.70
C GLN A 173 -6.32 -8.03 18.75
N VAL A 174 -6.59 -7.46 19.91
CA VAL A 174 -7.40 -8.08 20.97
C VAL A 174 -8.46 -7.09 21.43
N ASN A 175 -9.67 -7.58 21.74
CA ASN A 175 -10.78 -6.75 22.17
C ASN A 175 -11.55 -7.39 23.31
N LEU A 176 -12.11 -6.53 24.16
CA LEU A 176 -13.09 -6.87 25.18
C LEU A 176 -14.39 -6.14 24.83
N THR A 177 -15.46 -6.92 24.66
CA THR A 177 -16.82 -6.43 24.38
C THR A 177 -17.72 -6.68 25.59
N TYR A 178 -18.59 -5.70 25.87
CA TYR A 178 -19.59 -5.79 26.93
C TYR A 178 -20.97 -5.37 26.42
N LYS A 179 -21.96 -6.27 26.57
CA LYS A 179 -23.38 -5.97 26.32
C LYS A 179 -23.93 -5.17 27.51
N VAL A 180 -24.09 -3.87 27.36
CA VAL A 180 -24.50 -2.93 28.42
C VAL A 180 -25.96 -3.18 28.80
N ASN A 181 -26.83 -3.27 27.79
CA ASN A 181 -28.24 -3.61 27.94
C ASN A 181 -28.73 -4.41 26.74
N ASP A 182 -30.04 -4.58 26.55
CA ASP A 182 -30.59 -5.42 25.48
C ASP A 182 -30.42 -4.81 24.09
N ASN A 183 -30.18 -3.51 23.99
CA ASN A 183 -30.03 -2.81 22.72
C ASN A 183 -28.63 -2.24 22.48
N PHE A 184 -27.78 -2.13 23.52
CA PHE A 184 -26.54 -1.41 23.41
C PHE A 184 -25.32 -2.20 23.91
N SER A 185 -24.24 -2.18 23.17
CA SER A 185 -22.94 -2.71 23.54
C SER A 185 -21.81 -1.75 23.26
N ALA A 186 -20.69 -1.98 23.92
CA ALA A 186 -19.45 -1.26 23.72
C ALA A 186 -18.27 -2.23 23.75
N ALA A 187 -17.20 -1.87 23.06
CA ALA A 187 -15.96 -2.61 23.14
C ALA A 187 -14.75 -1.67 23.17
N ILE A 188 -13.70 -2.18 23.82
CA ILE A 188 -12.37 -1.59 23.79
C ILE A 188 -11.39 -2.63 23.24
N GLY A 189 -10.41 -2.15 22.50
CA GLY A 189 -9.39 -3.02 21.91
C GLY A 189 -8.04 -2.35 21.81
N MET A 190 -7.04 -3.16 21.53
CA MET A 190 -5.68 -2.72 21.24
C MET A 190 -5.15 -3.54 20.07
N ARG A 191 -4.53 -2.86 19.10
CA ARG A 191 -3.79 -3.52 18.04
C ARG A 191 -2.31 -3.15 18.09
N ALA A 192 -1.44 -4.16 18.09
CA ALA A 192 -0.03 -4.03 17.86
C ALA A 192 0.23 -4.16 16.36
N ASN A 193 0.97 -3.22 15.78
CA ASN A 193 1.31 -3.15 14.37
C ASN A 193 2.82 -3.24 14.19
N TYR A 194 3.29 -4.17 13.36
CA TYR A 194 4.70 -4.36 13.03
C TYR A 194 4.92 -4.09 11.55
N TYR A 195 5.69 -3.05 11.26
CA TYR A 195 6.13 -2.70 9.90
C TYR A 195 7.36 -3.51 9.53
N ASP A 196 7.33 -4.21 8.39
CA ASP A 196 8.46 -4.90 7.76
C ASP A 196 8.47 -4.57 6.27
N GLY A 197 9.48 -3.84 5.84
CA GLY A 197 9.64 -3.40 4.48
C GLY A 197 11.07 -3.42 4.00
N TYR A 198 11.27 -3.33 2.70
CA TYR A 198 12.56 -3.06 2.11
C TYR A 198 12.43 -2.28 0.80
N ASN A 199 13.51 -1.58 0.47
CA ASN A 199 13.75 -0.97 -0.82
C ASN A 199 15.04 -1.54 -1.39
N ARG A 200 14.97 -2.13 -2.59
CA ARG A 200 16.10 -2.72 -3.30
C ARG A 200 16.07 -2.29 -4.74
N GLY A 201 17.21 -1.97 -5.28
CA GLY A 201 17.30 -1.60 -6.68
C GLY A 201 18.70 -1.30 -7.11
N HIS A 202 18.85 -1.23 -8.43
CA HIS A 202 20.07 -0.77 -9.06
C HIS A 202 19.73 0.12 -10.26
N VAL A 203 20.69 0.96 -10.62
CA VAL A 203 20.71 1.68 -11.88
C VAL A 203 22.12 1.65 -12.41
N VAL A 204 22.29 1.05 -13.59
CA VAL A 204 23.57 0.92 -14.27
C VAL A 204 23.43 1.54 -15.65
N ALA A 205 24.38 2.42 -15.99
CA ALA A 205 24.58 2.86 -17.35
C ALA A 205 26.03 2.56 -17.74
N ASP A 206 26.24 1.89 -18.89
CA ASP A 206 27.55 1.48 -19.36
C ASP A 206 27.70 1.65 -20.87
N ILE A 207 28.93 1.77 -21.33
CA ILE A 207 29.28 1.66 -22.75
C ILE A 207 29.76 0.23 -22.96
N PRO A 208 28.97 -0.63 -23.66
CA PRO A 208 29.35 -2.01 -23.88
C PRO A 208 30.47 -2.11 -24.92
N ASN A 209 31.39 -3.06 -24.71
CA ASN A 209 32.45 -3.39 -25.66
C ASN A 209 33.31 -2.20 -26.13
N TYR A 210 33.56 -1.24 -25.24
CA TYR A 210 34.43 -0.10 -25.58
C TYR A 210 35.83 -0.61 -25.87
N THR A 211 36.34 -0.36 -27.10
CA THR A 211 37.69 -0.72 -27.53
C THR A 211 38.55 0.56 -27.56
N SER A 212 39.65 0.59 -26.82
CA SER A 212 40.64 1.63 -26.95
C SER A 212 41.88 1.07 -27.72
N SER A 213 42.66 1.94 -28.30
CA SER A 213 43.89 1.53 -29.00
C SER A 213 44.93 0.85 -28.09
N THR A 214 44.73 0.86 -26.76
CA THR A 214 45.70 0.40 -25.77
C THR A 214 45.15 -0.63 -24.80
N ALA A 215 43.86 -0.98 -24.89
CA ALA A 215 43.21 -1.95 -23.96
C ALA A 215 42.22 -2.87 -24.70
N PRO A 216 42.07 -4.13 -24.25
CA PRO A 216 41.05 -5.01 -24.80
C PRO A 216 39.65 -4.45 -24.57
N ALA A 217 38.68 -4.92 -25.37
CA ALA A 217 37.29 -4.53 -25.25
C ALA A 217 36.77 -4.79 -23.83
N ALA A 218 36.26 -3.76 -23.18
CA ALA A 218 35.68 -3.84 -21.84
C ALA A 218 34.47 -2.93 -21.75
N ASN A 219 33.54 -3.26 -20.86
CA ASN A 219 32.45 -2.35 -20.52
C ASN A 219 32.99 -1.18 -19.68
N ILE A 220 32.59 0.02 -20.02
CA ILE A 220 32.89 1.20 -19.20
C ILE A 220 31.64 1.59 -18.44
N ASP A 221 31.65 1.41 -17.14
CA ASP A 221 30.61 1.92 -16.27
C ASP A 221 30.56 3.45 -16.33
N LEU A 222 29.44 4.00 -16.64
CA LEU A 222 29.19 5.45 -16.56
C LEU A 222 28.59 5.81 -15.21
N ILE A 223 27.63 5.01 -14.77
CA ILE A 223 26.95 5.12 -13.49
C ILE A 223 26.66 3.72 -12.97
N ASN A 224 26.89 3.50 -11.71
CA ASN A 224 26.45 2.30 -10.99
C ASN A 224 25.96 2.71 -9.61
N LEU A 225 24.65 2.59 -9.40
CA LEU A 225 23.98 2.87 -8.14
C LEU A 225 23.35 1.58 -7.61
N GLN A 226 23.51 1.30 -6.33
CA GLN A 226 22.91 0.14 -5.70
C GLN A 226 22.33 0.48 -4.34
N LEU A 227 21.15 -0.08 -4.05
CA LEU A 227 20.44 0.07 -2.80
C LEU A 227 19.91 -1.27 -2.31
N ASP A 228 20.16 -1.61 -1.05
CA ASP A 228 19.47 -2.63 -0.27
C ASP A 228 19.28 -2.11 1.16
N CYS A 229 18.07 -1.64 1.45
CA CYS A 229 17.69 -1.05 2.73
C CYS A 229 16.44 -1.74 3.25
N ILE A 230 16.52 -2.32 4.44
CA ILE A 230 15.42 -2.94 5.17
C ILE A 230 14.94 -1.94 6.22
N GLN A 231 13.62 -1.87 6.42
CA GLN A 231 12.99 -0.95 7.38
C GLN A 231 12.05 -1.71 8.29
N ARG A 232 12.18 -1.53 9.60
CA ARG A 232 11.34 -2.21 10.60
C ARG A 232 10.92 -1.26 11.70
N GLY A 233 9.71 -1.47 12.25
CA GLY A 233 9.22 -0.64 13.34
C GLY A 233 7.94 -1.19 13.94
N TRP A 234 7.62 -0.75 15.16
CA TRP A 234 6.42 -1.11 15.89
C TRP A 234 5.55 0.12 16.18
N GLY A 235 4.26 -0.12 16.32
CA GLY A 235 3.31 0.86 16.79
C GLY A 235 2.06 0.20 17.38
N PHE A 236 1.28 0.99 18.13
CA PHE A 236 0.08 0.50 18.82
C PHE A 236 -1.10 1.44 18.54
N ALA A 237 -2.28 0.86 18.38
CA ALA A 237 -3.53 1.58 18.16
C ALA A 237 -4.58 1.12 19.17
N PRO A 238 -5.02 1.96 20.11
CA PRO A 238 -6.24 1.75 20.84
C PRO A 238 -7.45 1.75 19.90
N ILE A 239 -8.49 1.00 20.25
CA ILE A 239 -9.73 0.89 19.47
C ILE A 239 -10.89 0.99 20.43
N VAL A 240 -11.91 1.76 20.05
CA VAL A 240 -13.21 1.81 20.74
C VAL A 240 -14.32 1.57 19.72
N SER A 241 -15.36 0.86 20.13
CA SER A 241 -16.51 0.65 19.26
C SER A 241 -17.81 0.55 20.04
N PHE A 242 -18.89 0.84 19.35
CA PHE A 242 -20.26 0.84 19.86
C PHE A 242 -21.17 0.17 18.85
N ASP A 243 -22.22 -0.45 19.36
CA ASP A 243 -23.25 -1.07 18.55
C ASP A 243 -24.60 -0.93 19.23
N TYR A 244 -25.59 -0.50 18.48
CA TYR A 244 -26.99 -0.44 18.87
C TYR A 244 -27.79 -1.37 18.00
N HIS A 245 -28.50 -2.31 18.64
CA HIS A 245 -29.29 -3.32 17.97
C HIS A 245 -30.74 -3.27 18.46
N ASP A 246 -31.70 -3.09 17.55
CA ASP A 246 -33.12 -3.03 17.87
C ASP A 246 -33.94 -3.68 16.73
N GLY A 247 -34.43 -4.89 17.00
CA GLY A 247 -35.14 -5.67 16.00
C GLY A 247 -34.30 -5.87 14.74
N PRO A 248 -34.77 -5.40 13.55
CA PRO A 248 -34.04 -5.56 12.30
C PRO A 248 -32.94 -4.53 12.07
N LEU A 249 -32.83 -3.52 12.93
CA LEU A 249 -31.89 -2.40 12.78
C LEU A 249 -30.64 -2.60 13.61
N THR A 250 -29.48 -2.41 12.99
CA THR A 250 -28.20 -2.30 13.67
C THR A 250 -27.54 -0.98 13.29
N ILE A 251 -27.08 -0.20 14.28
CA ILE A 251 -26.26 1.00 14.09
C ILE A 251 -24.94 0.80 14.81
N ALA A 252 -23.85 0.96 14.09
CA ALA A 252 -22.52 0.68 14.60
C ALA A 252 -21.57 1.85 14.37
N ALA A 253 -20.65 2.04 15.31
CA ALA A 253 -19.55 3.00 15.18
C ALA A 253 -18.27 2.44 15.76
N ARG A 254 -17.14 2.71 15.09
CA ARG A 254 -15.81 2.35 15.55
C ARG A 254 -14.86 3.52 15.36
N TYR A 255 -13.98 3.70 16.33
CA TYR A 255 -12.85 4.61 16.19
C TYR A 255 -11.55 3.88 16.55
N GLU A 256 -10.61 3.93 15.62
CA GLU A 256 -9.25 3.42 15.79
C GLU A 256 -8.30 4.61 15.84
N PHE A 257 -7.52 4.68 16.90
CA PHE A 257 -6.54 5.75 17.05
C PHE A 257 -5.36 5.56 16.12
N ARG A 258 -4.75 6.66 15.72
CA ARG A 258 -3.58 6.65 14.85
C ARG A 258 -2.45 5.80 15.44
N THR A 259 -1.92 4.86 14.66
CA THR A 259 -0.71 4.13 15.00
C THR A 259 0.51 4.93 14.61
N LYS A 260 1.31 5.32 15.57
CA LYS A 260 2.60 5.95 15.32
C LYS A 260 3.65 4.86 15.12
N ILE A 261 4.15 4.70 13.88
CA ILE A 261 5.20 3.75 13.56
C ILE A 261 6.47 4.52 13.20
N LYS A 262 7.53 4.28 13.96
CA LYS A 262 8.88 4.77 13.70
C LYS A 262 9.69 3.58 13.22
N THR A 263 10.16 3.63 11.99
CA THR A 263 11.02 2.61 11.42
C THR A 263 12.47 3.03 11.50
N GLU A 264 13.35 2.05 11.63
CA GLU A 264 14.80 2.20 11.57
C GLU A 264 15.32 1.43 10.35
N ASN A 265 16.30 1.99 9.69
CA ASN A 265 16.96 1.40 8.53
C ASN A 265 18.05 0.41 8.97
N ASP A 266 18.02 -0.77 8.35
CA ASP A 266 19.11 -1.74 8.31
C ASP A 266 19.60 -1.79 6.85
N THR A 267 20.59 -0.96 6.53
CA THR A 267 21.07 -0.77 5.16
C THR A 267 22.27 -1.64 4.87
N LYS A 268 22.07 -2.64 4.01
CA LYS A 268 23.09 -3.60 3.60
C LYS A 268 23.97 -3.07 2.49
N THR A 269 23.39 -2.31 1.58
CA THR A 269 24.09 -1.69 0.46
C THR A 269 23.51 -0.32 0.19
N LEU A 270 24.39 0.66 0.13
CA LEU A 270 24.10 2.00 -0.36
C LEU A 270 25.39 2.50 -1.01
N SER A 271 25.49 2.35 -2.33
CA SER A 271 26.72 2.68 -3.05
C SER A 271 26.43 3.45 -4.34
N ALA A 272 27.35 4.32 -4.70
CA ALA A 272 27.34 5.07 -5.93
C ALA A 272 28.74 5.08 -6.52
N ARG A 273 28.84 4.87 -7.85
CA ARG A 273 30.03 5.02 -8.66
C ARG A 273 29.65 5.79 -9.92
N ILE A 274 30.33 6.88 -10.19
CA ILE A 274 30.03 7.78 -11.32
C ILE A 274 31.31 8.06 -12.09
N LYS A 275 31.28 7.91 -13.41
CA LYS A 275 32.39 8.28 -14.28
C LYS A 275 32.71 9.75 -14.12
N ASN A 276 33.95 10.06 -13.78
CA ASN A 276 34.41 11.45 -13.68
C ASN A 276 34.63 12.02 -15.10
N THR A 277 33.87 13.05 -15.42
CA THR A 277 33.94 13.76 -16.70
C THR A 277 34.67 15.10 -16.62
N ASP A 278 35.21 15.45 -15.45
CA ASP A 278 36.00 16.68 -15.29
C ASP A 278 37.39 16.48 -15.90
N PRO A 279 37.73 17.18 -16.99
CA PRO A 279 38.99 16.97 -17.70
C PRO A 279 40.24 17.29 -16.86
N THR A 280 40.10 18.04 -15.75
CA THR A 280 41.20 18.40 -14.89
C THR A 280 41.53 17.32 -13.85
N THR A 281 40.55 16.48 -13.50
CA THR A 281 40.69 15.48 -12.44
C THR A 281 40.46 14.03 -12.92
N ALA A 282 39.83 13.82 -14.10
CA ALA A 282 39.50 12.51 -14.61
C ALA A 282 40.73 11.61 -14.88
N SER A 283 41.90 12.19 -15.18
CA SER A 283 43.13 11.44 -15.39
C SER A 283 43.70 10.83 -14.11
N VAL A 284 43.45 11.46 -12.97
CA VAL A 284 43.92 11.03 -11.64
C VAL A 284 42.84 10.27 -10.87
N MET A 285 41.57 10.69 -11.07
CA MET A 285 40.41 10.10 -10.45
C MET A 285 39.34 9.77 -11.52
N PRO A 286 39.44 8.64 -12.21
CA PRO A 286 38.56 8.29 -13.33
C PRO A 286 37.10 8.06 -12.89
N TYR A 287 36.87 7.76 -11.63
CA TYR A 287 35.56 7.59 -11.03
C TYR A 287 35.43 8.35 -9.73
N ILE A 288 34.23 8.86 -9.47
CA ILE A 288 33.81 9.36 -8.18
C ILE A 288 33.06 8.24 -7.49
N GLU A 289 33.46 7.84 -6.30
CA GLU A 289 32.92 6.67 -5.59
C GLU A 289 32.58 7.00 -4.12
N GLY A 290 31.85 6.11 -3.47
CA GLY A 290 31.52 6.19 -2.05
C GLY A 290 30.78 7.47 -1.67
N ASP A 291 31.14 8.05 -0.54
CA ASP A 291 30.46 9.22 0.03
C ASP A 291 30.51 10.46 -0.90
N LEU A 292 31.56 10.62 -1.70
CA LEU A 292 31.65 11.72 -2.67
C LEU A 292 30.64 11.54 -3.80
N ALA A 293 30.41 10.33 -4.26
CA ALA A 293 29.38 10.04 -5.25
C ALA A 293 27.98 10.16 -4.63
N LEU A 294 27.79 9.60 -3.45
CA LEU A 294 26.52 9.68 -2.71
C LEU A 294 26.12 11.12 -2.37
N ALA A 295 27.10 11.98 -2.04
CA ALA A 295 26.86 13.39 -1.77
C ALA A 295 26.27 14.17 -2.95
N GLN A 296 26.46 13.67 -4.20
CA GLN A 296 25.86 14.27 -5.37
C GLN A 296 24.33 14.07 -5.43
N PHE A 297 23.81 13.08 -4.69
CA PHE A 297 22.39 12.76 -4.59
C PHE A 297 21.68 13.46 -3.41
N GLY A 298 22.43 14.20 -2.57
CA GLY A 298 21.90 15.07 -1.54
C GLY A 298 21.11 14.35 -0.42
N ASP A 299 20.13 15.04 0.15
CA ASP A 299 19.35 14.56 1.30
C ASP A 299 18.56 13.28 1.04
N LYS A 300 18.34 12.96 -0.23
CA LYS A 300 17.60 11.76 -0.64
C LYS A 300 18.34 10.46 -0.29
N VAL A 301 19.66 10.49 -0.32
CA VAL A 301 20.51 9.37 0.14
C VAL A 301 20.51 9.25 1.66
N ALA A 302 20.40 10.38 2.35
CA ALA A 302 20.37 10.39 3.82
C ALA A 302 19.21 9.57 4.38
N ALA A 303 18.07 9.51 3.68
CA ALA A 303 16.89 8.71 4.05
C ALA A 303 17.16 7.20 4.07
N TYR A 304 18.22 6.72 3.41
CA TYR A 304 18.59 5.30 3.35
C TYR A 304 19.86 4.94 4.10
N LYS A 305 20.47 5.91 4.79
CA LYS A 305 21.63 5.62 5.64
C LYS A 305 21.26 4.62 6.72
N ASP A 306 22.21 3.77 7.06
CA ASP A 306 22.07 2.81 8.14
C ASP A 306 21.74 3.52 9.45
N GLY A 307 20.78 2.96 10.24
CA GLY A 307 20.28 3.56 11.46
C GLY A 307 19.39 4.80 11.29
N ALA A 308 19.15 5.29 10.06
CA ALA A 308 18.25 6.42 9.86
C ALA A 308 16.80 6.04 10.18
N GLU A 309 16.08 6.98 10.78
CA GLU A 309 14.72 6.78 11.25
C GLU A 309 13.70 7.48 10.35
N THR A 310 12.62 6.77 10.04
CA THR A 310 11.53 7.32 9.22
C THR A 310 10.16 7.01 9.85
N ARG A 311 9.19 7.88 9.63
CA ARG A 311 7.81 7.66 10.09
C ARG A 311 6.97 7.03 8.98
N TYR A 312 6.20 6.01 9.37
CA TYR A 312 5.16 5.36 8.55
C TYR A 312 3.92 5.11 9.40
N ASP A 313 3.26 6.20 9.80
CA ASP A 313 2.06 6.12 10.64
C ASP A 313 0.88 5.51 9.87
N MET A 314 0.08 4.72 10.56
CA MET A 314 -1.26 4.39 10.07
C MET A 314 -2.24 5.46 10.55
N PRO A 315 -3.14 5.95 9.68
CA PRO A 315 -4.11 6.97 10.04
C PRO A 315 -5.06 6.51 11.14
N SER A 316 -5.66 7.45 11.87
CA SER A 316 -6.85 7.12 12.64
C SER A 316 -8.00 6.82 11.68
N LEU A 317 -8.89 5.93 12.11
CA LEU A 317 -10.04 5.47 11.33
C LEU A 317 -11.31 5.65 12.12
N PHE A 318 -12.27 6.39 11.54
CA PHE A 318 -13.64 6.44 11.99
C PHE A 318 -14.51 5.61 11.03
N VAL A 319 -15.36 4.76 11.60
CA VAL A 319 -16.34 3.94 10.87
C VAL A 319 -17.72 4.21 11.44
N ALA A 320 -18.69 4.39 10.56
CA ALA A 320 -20.11 4.40 10.89
C ALA A 320 -20.84 3.46 9.94
N ALA A 321 -21.71 2.61 10.49
CA ALA A 321 -22.45 1.64 9.69
C ALA A 321 -23.90 1.52 10.15
N VAL A 322 -24.79 1.25 9.18
CA VAL A 322 -26.19 0.91 9.41
C VAL A 322 -26.51 -0.37 8.68
N GLY A 323 -26.88 -1.39 9.42
CA GLY A 323 -27.38 -2.67 8.93
C GLY A 323 -28.89 -2.77 9.10
N TYR A 324 -29.57 -3.39 8.12
CA TYR A 324 -30.98 -3.63 8.20
C TYR A 324 -31.37 -5.00 7.65
N GLU A 325 -32.16 -5.75 8.41
CA GLU A 325 -32.74 -7.04 8.01
C GLU A 325 -34.10 -6.80 7.37
N PHE A 326 -34.15 -6.73 6.03
CA PHE A 326 -35.40 -6.51 5.27
C PHE A 326 -36.38 -7.70 5.39
N SER A 327 -35.82 -8.88 5.60
CA SER A 327 -36.57 -10.11 5.85
C SER A 327 -35.63 -11.15 6.51
N GLU A 328 -36.18 -12.30 6.92
CA GLU A 328 -35.38 -13.43 7.44
C GLU A 328 -34.27 -13.90 6.48
N LYS A 329 -34.33 -13.52 5.20
CA LYS A 329 -33.38 -13.96 4.16
C LYS A 329 -32.56 -12.84 3.56
N LEU A 330 -33.01 -11.62 3.64
CA LEU A 330 -32.37 -10.48 2.96
C LEU A 330 -31.94 -9.43 3.98
N ARG A 331 -30.65 -9.11 3.99
CA ARG A 331 -30.05 -8.05 4.80
C ARG A 331 -29.12 -7.19 3.98
N GLY A 332 -28.98 -5.95 4.36
CA GLY A 332 -28.07 -5.01 3.72
C GLY A 332 -27.39 -4.12 4.71
N THR A 333 -26.24 -3.59 4.34
CA THR A 333 -25.47 -2.66 5.16
C THR A 333 -24.98 -1.50 4.30
N LEU A 334 -25.06 -0.29 4.87
CA LEU A 334 -24.42 0.92 4.37
C LEU A 334 -23.36 1.32 5.39
N GLU A 335 -22.16 1.68 4.91
CA GLU A 335 -21.03 1.97 5.78
C GLU A 335 -20.22 3.15 5.23
N TYR A 336 -19.66 3.95 6.13
CA TYR A 336 -18.79 5.06 5.83
C TYR A 336 -17.52 4.94 6.64
N HIS A 337 -16.36 5.12 5.96
CA HIS A 337 -15.05 5.20 6.56
C HIS A 337 -14.42 6.57 6.32
N PHE A 338 -13.78 7.09 7.35
CA PHE A 338 -12.88 8.24 7.25
C PHE A 338 -11.53 7.90 7.84
N PHE A 339 -10.50 7.93 7.00
CA PHE A 339 -9.11 7.78 7.41
C PHE A 339 -8.44 9.14 7.43
N ASP A 340 -7.88 9.52 8.56
CA ASP A 340 -7.18 10.80 8.73
C ASP A 340 -5.73 10.71 8.20
N ASP A 341 -5.60 10.40 6.92
CA ASP A 341 -4.30 10.19 6.25
C ASP A 341 -3.44 11.45 6.27
N LYS A 342 -4.06 12.62 6.13
CA LYS A 342 -3.37 13.93 6.11
C LYS A 342 -2.55 14.20 7.36
N HIS A 343 -2.93 13.60 8.49
CA HIS A 343 -2.21 13.73 9.76
C HIS A 343 -1.35 12.52 10.12
N ALA A 344 -1.37 11.44 9.32
CA ALA A 344 -0.54 10.25 9.50
C ALA A 344 0.83 10.47 8.85
N LYS A 345 1.87 10.68 9.65
CA LYS A 345 3.20 11.02 9.14
C LYS A 345 3.79 9.91 8.26
N MET A 346 4.28 10.29 7.10
CA MET A 346 4.97 9.44 6.13
C MET A 346 6.38 10.01 5.82
N ALA A 347 7.19 9.21 5.14
CA ALA A 347 8.48 9.66 4.61
C ALA A 347 8.33 10.96 3.80
N GLY A 348 9.17 11.94 4.09
CA GLY A 348 9.18 13.25 3.43
C GLY A 348 7.95 14.12 3.72
N ASP A 349 7.18 13.81 4.77
CA ASP A 349 5.94 14.53 5.13
C ASP A 349 4.90 14.64 3.99
N ARG A 350 4.96 13.72 3.05
CA ARG A 350 4.18 13.70 1.81
C ARG A 350 2.66 13.71 2.03
N GLN A 351 2.18 13.17 3.14
CA GLN A 351 0.76 13.21 3.51
C GLN A 351 0.18 14.62 3.63
N LYS A 352 1.03 15.64 3.83
CA LYS A 352 0.58 17.04 3.91
C LYS A 352 0.09 17.59 2.57
N GLU A 353 0.55 16.99 1.48
CA GLU A 353 0.16 17.33 0.11
C GLU A 353 -1.24 16.83 -0.27
N LEU A 354 -1.84 15.93 0.53
CA LEU A 354 -3.22 15.51 0.33
C LEU A 354 -4.18 16.67 0.55
N THR A 355 -5.26 16.74 -0.22
CA THR A 355 -6.30 17.76 -0.06
C THR A 355 -7.14 17.50 1.19
N HIS A 356 -7.42 16.23 1.47
CA HIS A 356 -8.13 15.73 2.65
C HIS A 356 -7.70 14.31 3.00
N GLY A 357 -8.22 13.71 4.06
CA GLY A 357 -8.06 12.31 4.38
C GLY A 357 -8.92 11.42 3.48
N THR A 358 -8.72 10.11 3.53
CA THR A 358 -9.47 9.17 2.68
C THR A 358 -10.91 9.03 3.15
N HIS A 359 -11.85 9.13 2.21
CA HIS A 359 -13.27 8.86 2.39
C HIS A 359 -13.66 7.60 1.64
N GLU A 360 -14.38 6.69 2.31
CA GLU A 360 -14.96 5.51 1.68
C GLU A 360 -16.46 5.42 1.98
N ILE A 361 -17.23 5.09 0.96
CA ILE A 361 -18.64 4.74 1.07
C ILE A 361 -18.79 3.32 0.57
N LEU A 362 -19.35 2.46 1.42
CA LEU A 362 -19.52 1.05 1.16
C LEU A 362 -20.98 0.65 1.29
N ALA A 363 -21.44 -0.22 0.43
CA ALA A 363 -22.76 -0.81 0.52
C ALA A 363 -22.71 -2.28 0.14
N GLY A 364 -23.50 -3.10 0.81
CA GLY A 364 -23.57 -4.51 0.52
C GLY A 364 -24.90 -5.12 0.88
N VAL A 365 -25.22 -6.19 0.18
CA VAL A 365 -26.42 -7.00 0.41
C VAL A 365 -26.06 -8.46 0.48
N GLU A 366 -26.79 -9.18 1.32
CA GLU A 366 -26.62 -10.61 1.50
C GLU A 366 -28.00 -11.28 1.50
N TYR A 367 -28.13 -12.40 0.76
CA TYR A 367 -29.37 -13.14 0.61
C TYR A 367 -29.16 -14.64 0.89
N ASP A 368 -29.93 -15.16 1.84
CA ASP A 368 -29.96 -16.58 2.16
C ASP A 368 -30.91 -17.32 1.20
N ILE A 369 -30.33 -17.98 0.19
CA ILE A 369 -31.10 -18.81 -0.74
C ILE A 369 -31.88 -19.89 0.03
N ASN A 370 -31.19 -20.51 1.00
CA ASN A 370 -31.72 -21.45 1.96
C ASN A 370 -30.79 -21.56 3.18
N LYS A 371 -31.07 -22.44 4.13
CA LYS A 371 -30.25 -22.64 5.35
C LYS A 371 -28.78 -23.01 5.07
N LYS A 372 -28.45 -23.50 3.86
CA LYS A 372 -27.11 -23.96 3.51
C LYS A 372 -26.35 -22.95 2.68
N PHE A 373 -26.99 -22.14 1.86
CA PHE A 373 -26.33 -21.29 0.89
C PHE A 373 -26.76 -19.83 1.03
N THR A 374 -25.77 -18.96 1.13
CA THR A 374 -25.89 -17.52 1.15
C THR A 374 -25.13 -16.95 -0.04
N VAL A 375 -25.68 -15.96 -0.71
CA VAL A 375 -24.98 -15.17 -1.75
C VAL A 375 -24.93 -13.70 -1.31
N SER A 376 -23.91 -12.99 -1.75
CA SER A 376 -23.77 -11.58 -1.45
C SER A 376 -23.06 -10.84 -2.56
N CYS A 377 -23.32 -9.54 -2.64
CA CYS A 377 -22.57 -8.61 -3.45
C CYS A 377 -22.53 -7.27 -2.75
N GLY A 378 -21.56 -6.46 -3.15
CA GLY A 378 -21.37 -5.11 -2.61
C GLY A 378 -20.44 -4.29 -3.46
N GLY A 379 -20.33 -3.03 -3.08
CA GLY A 379 -19.46 -2.07 -3.73
C GLY A 379 -18.90 -1.04 -2.75
N GLN A 380 -17.82 -0.43 -3.16
CA GLN A 380 -17.12 0.60 -2.41
C GLN A 380 -16.62 1.67 -3.37
N ARG A 381 -16.74 2.93 -2.95
CA ARG A 381 -16.03 4.05 -3.54
C ARG A 381 -14.98 4.54 -2.56
N THR A 382 -13.75 4.73 -3.03
CA THR A 382 -12.63 5.28 -2.26
C THR A 382 -12.13 6.56 -2.92
N ASP A 383 -12.07 7.65 -2.15
CA ASP A 383 -11.54 8.96 -2.52
C ASP A 383 -10.39 9.28 -1.55
N TYR A 384 -9.16 9.37 -2.08
CA TYR A 384 -7.94 9.54 -1.29
C TYR A 384 -7.53 11.01 -1.07
N GLY A 385 -8.24 11.97 -1.66
CA GLY A 385 -7.85 13.38 -1.61
C GLY A 385 -6.51 13.66 -2.29
N LEU A 386 -6.27 13.07 -3.44
CA LEU A 386 -4.99 13.07 -4.14
C LEU A 386 -4.64 14.45 -4.72
N ALA A 387 -3.34 14.78 -4.71
CA ALA A 387 -2.76 15.95 -5.35
C ALA A 387 -1.38 15.61 -5.96
N ASP A 388 -0.92 16.44 -6.89
CA ASP A 388 0.36 16.25 -7.59
C ASP A 388 1.56 16.09 -6.64
N GLY A 389 1.60 16.86 -5.56
CA GLY A 389 2.66 16.80 -4.54
C GLY A 389 2.73 15.45 -3.81
N TYR A 390 1.61 14.75 -3.65
CA TYR A 390 1.57 13.43 -3.04
C TYR A 390 2.13 12.34 -3.95
N GLN A 391 1.88 12.40 -5.24
CA GLN A 391 2.20 11.32 -6.20
C GLN A 391 3.69 11.21 -6.49
N GLN A 392 4.21 9.99 -6.40
CA GLN A 392 5.60 9.63 -6.72
C GLN A 392 5.65 8.34 -7.51
N ASN A 393 6.64 8.18 -8.39
CA ASN A 393 6.76 6.98 -9.23
C ASN A 393 6.94 5.69 -8.40
N THR A 394 7.53 5.79 -7.23
CA THR A 394 7.70 4.66 -6.30
C THR A 394 6.45 4.36 -5.49
N SER A 395 5.56 5.34 -5.33
CA SER A 395 4.34 5.20 -4.53
C SER A 395 3.29 6.21 -4.95
N PHE A 396 2.30 5.72 -5.63
CA PHE A 396 1.15 6.49 -6.05
C PHE A 396 -0.15 5.78 -5.65
N ALA A 397 -1.20 6.57 -5.52
CA ALA A 397 -2.55 6.10 -5.32
C ALA A 397 -3.45 6.60 -6.46
N CYS A 398 -4.57 5.96 -6.64
CA CYS A 398 -5.61 6.32 -7.60
C CYS A 398 -6.96 6.07 -6.93
N ASP A 399 -7.90 6.99 -7.07
CA ASP A 399 -9.26 6.81 -6.58
C ASP A 399 -9.91 5.61 -7.25
N SER A 400 -10.84 4.95 -6.56
CA SER A 400 -11.37 3.69 -7.07
C SER A 400 -12.84 3.46 -6.77
N TYR A 401 -13.42 2.63 -7.63
CA TYR A 401 -14.65 1.91 -7.37
C TYR A 401 -14.33 0.42 -7.29
N SER A 402 -14.78 -0.24 -6.23
CA SER A 402 -14.60 -1.67 -6.06
C SER A 402 -15.95 -2.36 -6.08
N VAL A 403 -16.00 -3.54 -6.69
CA VAL A 403 -17.19 -4.42 -6.68
C VAL A 403 -16.74 -5.80 -6.26
N GLY A 404 -17.52 -6.41 -5.39
CA GLY A 404 -17.28 -7.75 -4.89
C GLY A 404 -18.56 -8.59 -4.88
N CYS A 405 -18.37 -9.88 -5.06
CA CYS A 405 -19.44 -10.85 -4.94
C CYS A 405 -18.89 -12.19 -4.44
N GLY A 406 -19.80 -13.04 -4.00
CA GLY A 406 -19.43 -14.35 -3.53
C GLY A 406 -20.56 -15.05 -2.81
N GLY A 407 -20.20 -16.07 -2.04
CA GLY A 407 -21.16 -16.82 -1.27
C GLY A 407 -20.57 -17.52 -0.07
N ALA A 408 -21.46 -18.04 0.74
CA ALA A 408 -21.12 -18.88 1.86
C ALA A 408 -21.91 -20.18 1.81
N TRP A 409 -21.27 -21.25 2.21
CA TRP A 409 -21.86 -22.57 2.35
C TRP A 409 -21.76 -23.06 3.80
N ASN A 410 -22.90 -23.17 4.47
CA ASN A 410 -23.01 -23.82 5.77
C ASN A 410 -22.91 -25.33 5.55
N ILE A 411 -21.71 -25.90 5.69
CA ILE A 411 -21.44 -27.34 5.54
C ILE A 411 -22.25 -28.13 6.58
N ASN A 412 -22.28 -27.60 7.79
CA ASN A 412 -23.11 -28.04 8.91
C ASN A 412 -23.34 -26.84 9.85
N ASP A 413 -23.95 -27.07 11.01
CA ASP A 413 -24.27 -26.02 12.00
C ASP A 413 -23.04 -25.35 12.61
N LYS A 414 -21.86 -25.97 12.49
CA LYS A 414 -20.59 -25.49 13.05
C LYS A 414 -19.63 -24.92 12.02
N MET A 415 -19.74 -25.31 10.77
CA MET A 415 -18.76 -25.00 9.72
C MET A 415 -19.40 -24.23 8.58
N ARG A 416 -18.82 -23.06 8.25
CA ARG A 416 -19.20 -22.21 7.12
C ARG A 416 -17.98 -21.93 6.24
N LEU A 417 -18.07 -22.30 4.96
CA LEU A 417 -17.08 -21.97 3.94
C LEU A 417 -17.52 -20.70 3.22
N ASN A 418 -16.63 -19.73 3.15
CA ASN A 418 -16.83 -18.48 2.40
C ASN A 418 -15.93 -18.47 1.17
N VAL A 419 -16.46 -18.01 0.03
CA VAL A 419 -15.71 -17.76 -1.20
C VAL A 419 -16.07 -16.40 -1.76
N SER A 420 -15.09 -15.71 -2.33
CA SER A 420 -15.26 -14.36 -2.85
C SER A 420 -14.40 -14.08 -4.06
N TYR A 421 -14.85 -13.13 -4.82
CA TYR A 421 -14.05 -12.40 -5.79
C TYR A 421 -14.40 -10.92 -5.71
N PHE A 422 -13.39 -10.07 -5.74
CA PHE A 422 -13.61 -8.64 -5.99
C PHE A 422 -12.57 -8.06 -6.93
N CYS A 423 -12.93 -6.96 -7.57
CA CYS A 423 -12.02 -6.14 -8.35
C CYS A 423 -12.20 -4.66 -8.01
N SER A 424 -11.11 -3.91 -8.18
CA SER A 424 -11.12 -2.45 -8.07
C SER A 424 -10.79 -1.82 -9.41
N LEU A 425 -11.66 -0.92 -9.85
CA LEU A 425 -11.53 -0.09 -11.04
C LEU A 425 -11.00 1.26 -10.59
N TYR A 426 -9.80 1.62 -11.03
CA TYR A 426 -9.13 2.84 -10.63
C TYR A 426 -9.29 3.93 -11.69
N SER A 427 -9.44 5.17 -11.23
CA SER A 427 -9.33 6.34 -12.09
C SER A 427 -7.86 6.67 -12.28
N ASP A 428 -7.41 6.86 -13.51
CA ASP A 428 -6.04 7.28 -13.77
C ASP A 428 -5.79 8.67 -13.15
N PHE A 429 -4.57 8.87 -12.65
CA PHE A 429 -4.13 10.15 -12.12
C PHE A 429 -2.96 10.67 -12.94
N THR A 430 -3.10 11.86 -13.54
CA THR A 430 -2.02 12.50 -14.29
C THR A 430 -1.41 13.63 -13.47
N LYS A 431 -0.12 13.48 -13.13
CA LYS A 431 0.71 14.49 -12.49
C LYS A 431 1.45 15.29 -13.54
N ASN A 432 1.19 16.60 -13.58
CA ASN A 432 1.86 17.52 -14.50
C ASN A 432 3.01 18.24 -13.79
N GLN A 433 4.16 18.35 -14.44
CA GLN A 433 5.35 18.99 -13.91
C GLN A 433 5.91 19.99 -14.91
N GLN A 434 6.00 21.27 -14.55
CA GLN A 434 6.63 22.29 -15.39
C GLN A 434 8.14 22.08 -15.52
N GLN A 435 8.75 21.51 -14.50
CA GLN A 435 10.14 21.07 -14.46
C GLN A 435 10.15 19.58 -14.11
N TYR A 436 10.09 18.74 -15.14
CA TYR A 436 9.99 17.30 -14.96
C TYR A 436 11.19 16.74 -14.19
N GLN A 437 10.95 16.22 -12.99
CA GLN A 437 12.00 15.73 -12.08
C GLN A 437 13.13 16.74 -11.83
N GLY A 438 12.84 18.05 -11.88
CA GLY A 438 13.81 19.13 -11.72
C GLY A 438 14.59 19.48 -12.99
N LEU A 439 14.27 18.87 -14.13
CA LEU A 439 14.85 19.19 -15.45
C LEU A 439 14.16 20.40 -16.08
N PRO A 440 14.82 21.12 -17.02
CA PRO A 440 14.23 22.26 -17.72
C PRO A 440 13.24 21.86 -18.83
N TYR A 441 12.48 20.81 -18.61
CA TYR A 441 11.47 20.28 -19.54
C TYR A 441 10.14 20.11 -18.81
N ALA A 442 9.05 20.51 -19.44
CA ALA A 442 7.72 20.13 -18.96
C ALA A 442 7.43 18.67 -19.30
N GLY A 443 6.73 17.98 -18.41
CA GLY A 443 6.35 16.60 -18.62
C GLY A 443 5.26 16.14 -17.67
N SER A 444 4.78 14.93 -17.88
CA SER A 444 3.74 14.34 -17.04
C SER A 444 3.98 12.85 -16.80
N ASP A 445 3.47 12.37 -15.66
CA ASP A 445 3.34 10.96 -15.32
C ASP A 445 1.85 10.64 -15.16
N THR A 446 1.33 9.70 -15.92
CA THR A 446 -0.01 9.15 -15.74
C THR A 446 0.11 7.82 -15.02
N TYR A 447 -0.51 7.74 -13.85
CA TYR A 447 -0.54 6.58 -12.98
C TYR A 447 -1.84 5.82 -13.18
N SER A 448 -1.75 4.51 -13.42
CA SER A 448 -2.90 3.63 -13.54
C SER A 448 -2.72 2.35 -12.71
N ARG A 449 -3.84 1.76 -12.29
CA ARG A 449 -3.85 0.56 -11.46
C ARG A 449 -4.98 -0.37 -11.84
N THR A 450 -4.75 -1.67 -11.59
CA THR A 450 -5.81 -2.69 -11.55
C THR A 450 -5.61 -3.53 -10.30
N ASN A 451 -6.70 -4.02 -9.73
CA ASN A 451 -6.62 -4.92 -8.58
C ASN A 451 -7.72 -5.99 -8.66
N HIS A 452 -7.32 -7.23 -8.45
CA HIS A 452 -8.23 -8.37 -8.38
C HIS A 452 -7.86 -9.22 -7.16
N VAL A 453 -8.88 -9.75 -6.49
CA VAL A 453 -8.69 -10.61 -5.32
C VAL A 453 -9.67 -11.78 -5.38
N ILE A 454 -9.15 -12.98 -5.15
CA ILE A 454 -9.95 -14.19 -4.89
C ILE A 454 -9.70 -14.57 -3.43
N GLY A 455 -10.77 -14.91 -2.73
CA GLY A 455 -10.71 -15.28 -1.33
C GLY A 455 -11.44 -16.60 -1.01
N VAL A 456 -10.89 -17.31 -0.03
CA VAL A 456 -11.52 -18.47 0.60
C VAL A 456 -11.32 -18.40 2.11
N GLY A 457 -12.37 -18.68 2.88
CA GLY A 457 -12.32 -18.64 4.34
C GLY A 457 -13.20 -19.72 4.95
N LEU A 458 -12.79 -20.22 6.11
CA LEU A 458 -13.53 -21.21 6.87
C LEU A 458 -13.80 -20.67 8.27
N ASP A 459 -15.07 -20.57 8.64
CA ASP A 459 -15.54 -20.24 9.98
C ASP A 459 -15.95 -21.52 10.71
N TYR A 460 -15.59 -21.62 11.97
CA TYR A 460 -15.93 -22.74 12.84
C TYR A 460 -16.49 -22.24 14.16
N LYS A 461 -17.62 -22.85 14.59
CA LYS A 461 -18.32 -22.63 15.85
C LYS A 461 -18.27 -23.89 16.70
N PHE A 462 -17.87 -23.76 17.96
CA PHE A 462 -17.79 -24.91 18.88
C PHE A 462 -19.09 -25.17 19.60
#